data_6d2772cbda0c6d8e473d5443c1df2b16
#
_entry.id   6d2772cbda0c6d8e473d5443c1df2b16
#
_cell.length_a   1.000
_cell.length_b   1.000
_cell.length_c   1.000
_cell.angle_alpha   90.00
_cell.angle_beta   90.00
_cell.angle_gamma   90.00
#
_symmetry.space_group_name_H-M   'P 1'
#
loop_
_entity.id
_entity.type
_entity.pdbx_description
1 polymer ?
#
loop_
_entity_poly.entity_id
_entity_poly.type
_entity_poly.pdbx_seq_one_letter_code
_entity_poly.pdbx_strand_id
1 'polypeptide(L)'
;MNILTKVSVTAFALGLATETFAEEWNVSVWGKRRAFTEHVEKLAELVSAKTGGEFTMNISYGGLSKNKENLDGISIGAFEMAQFCAGYHRDKNRVVTVLELPFLGVETL
;
A
#
# COMPACT_ATOMS: atom_id res chain seq x y z
N MET A 1 -44.93 -8.89 -56.46
CA MET A 1 -43.51 -9.17 -56.37
C MET A 1 -42.99 -8.42 -55.15
N ASN A 2 -42.93 -9.11 -53.99
CA ASN A 2 -42.63 -8.49 -52.70
C ASN A 2 -41.17 -8.70 -52.36
N ILE A 3 -40.40 -7.63 -52.39
CA ILE A 3 -39.00 -7.65 -51.94
C ILE A 3 -38.99 -7.36 -50.42
N LEU A 4 -38.85 -8.42 -49.63
CA LEU A 4 -38.60 -8.35 -48.20
C LEU A 4 -37.14 -7.98 -47.93
N THR A 5 -36.91 -6.71 -47.63
CA THR A 5 -35.61 -6.23 -47.20
C THR A 5 -35.39 -6.67 -45.74
N LYS A 6 -34.53 -7.69 -45.54
CA LYS A 6 -34.08 -8.09 -44.19
C LYS A 6 -33.08 -7.07 -43.70
N VAL A 7 -33.50 -6.22 -42.73
CA VAL A 7 -32.59 -5.37 -41.98
C VAL A 7 -31.94 -6.21 -40.88
N SER A 8 -30.69 -6.55 -41.06
CA SER A 8 -29.84 -7.17 -40.01
C SER A 8 -29.41 -6.07 -39.04
N VAL A 9 -29.99 -6.08 -37.84
CA VAL A 9 -29.52 -5.23 -36.72
C VAL A 9 -28.34 -5.96 -36.08
N THR A 10 -27.15 -5.55 -36.44
CA THR A 10 -25.92 -5.99 -35.75
C THR A 10 -25.80 -5.20 -34.45
N ALA A 11 -26.14 -5.85 -33.33
CA ALA A 11 -25.94 -5.29 -32.00
C ALA A 11 -24.41 -5.25 -31.71
N PHE A 12 -23.83 -4.06 -31.76
CA PHE A 12 -22.45 -3.81 -31.37
C PHE A 12 -22.43 -3.71 -29.85
N ALA A 13 -22.12 -4.82 -29.17
CA ALA A 13 -21.88 -4.83 -27.74
C ALA A 13 -20.53 -4.12 -27.47
N LEU A 14 -20.58 -2.83 -27.12
CA LEU A 14 -19.43 -2.15 -26.52
C LEU A 14 -19.20 -2.79 -25.15
N GLY A 15 -18.24 -3.71 -25.07
CA GLY A 15 -17.67 -4.15 -23.82
C GLY A 15 -16.95 -2.96 -23.18
N LEU A 16 -17.52 -2.38 -22.14
CA LEU A 16 -16.83 -1.49 -21.23
C LEU A 16 -15.75 -2.33 -20.53
N ALA A 17 -14.55 -2.37 -21.09
CA ALA A 17 -13.37 -2.82 -20.37
C ALA A 17 -13.14 -1.79 -19.27
N THR A 18 -13.51 -2.13 -18.04
CA THR A 18 -13.04 -1.41 -16.85
C THR A 18 -11.54 -1.65 -16.77
N GLU A 19 -10.76 -0.68 -17.19
CA GLU A 19 -9.32 -0.70 -16.93
C GLU A 19 -9.16 -0.57 -15.41
N THR A 20 -8.94 -1.68 -14.75
CA THR A 20 -8.46 -1.72 -13.37
C THR A 20 -7.00 -1.27 -13.40
N PHE A 21 -6.75 -0.03 -13.02
CA PHE A 21 -5.38 0.44 -12.83
C PHE A 21 -4.80 -0.29 -11.62
N ALA A 22 -3.75 -1.08 -11.87
CA ALA A 22 -2.95 -1.64 -10.79
C ALA A 22 -2.33 -0.48 -10.00
N GLU A 23 -2.58 -0.43 -8.70
CA GLU A 23 -2.02 0.58 -7.80
C GLU A 23 -0.76 0.01 -7.13
N GLU A 24 0.33 0.77 -7.15
CA GLU A 24 1.57 0.42 -6.47
C GLU A 24 1.92 1.47 -5.42
N TRP A 25 2.09 1.05 -4.17
CA TRP A 25 2.57 1.91 -3.10
C TRP A 25 4.06 1.71 -2.85
N ASN A 26 4.80 2.81 -2.76
CA ASN A 26 6.17 2.80 -2.27
C ASN A 26 6.17 2.83 -0.76
N VAL A 27 6.80 1.83 -0.18
CA VAL A 27 6.85 1.64 1.28
C VAL A 27 8.27 1.88 1.78
N SER A 28 8.43 2.91 2.60
CA SER A 28 9.73 3.19 3.22
C SER A 28 9.92 2.36 4.48
N VAL A 29 10.94 1.53 4.47
CA VAL A 29 11.44 0.81 5.64
C VAL A 29 12.87 1.25 5.90
N TRP A 30 13.13 1.83 7.07
CA TRP A 30 14.47 2.30 7.40
C TRP A 30 15.44 1.14 7.69
N GLY A 31 16.66 1.25 7.19
CA GLY A 31 17.70 0.25 7.36
C GLY A 31 17.55 -0.96 6.43
N LYS A 32 18.23 -2.04 6.77
CA LYS A 32 18.27 -3.27 5.96
C LYS A 32 17.12 -4.20 6.30
N ARG A 33 16.84 -5.16 5.40
CA ARG A 33 15.91 -6.27 5.67
C ARG A 33 16.34 -7.05 6.91
N ARG A 34 15.39 -7.33 7.81
CA ARG A 34 15.60 -8.03 9.09
C ARG A 34 14.26 -8.53 9.66
N ALA A 35 14.27 -9.31 10.74
CA ALA A 35 13.05 -9.83 11.38
C ALA A 35 12.00 -8.74 11.67
N PHE A 36 12.43 -7.56 12.08
CA PHE A 36 11.54 -6.40 12.30
C PHE A 36 10.77 -5.93 11.06
N THR A 37 11.18 -6.32 9.86
CA THR A 37 10.52 -5.93 8.60
C THR A 37 9.60 -7.00 8.02
N GLU A 38 9.61 -8.21 8.56
CA GLU A 38 8.88 -9.35 8.01
C GLU A 38 7.36 -9.14 7.99
N HIS A 39 6.82 -8.42 8.96
CA HIS A 39 5.38 -8.13 9.00
C HIS A 39 4.94 -7.21 7.84
N VAL A 40 5.80 -6.28 7.39
CA VAL A 40 5.52 -5.43 6.21
C VAL A 40 5.56 -6.27 4.95
N GLU A 41 6.52 -7.18 4.84
CA GLU A 41 6.61 -8.12 3.71
C GLU A 41 5.38 -9.03 3.66
N LYS A 42 4.96 -9.55 4.82
CA LYS A 42 3.74 -10.37 4.90
C LYS A 42 2.47 -9.60 4.56
N LEU A 43 2.38 -8.35 4.98
CA LEU A 43 1.28 -7.47 4.60
C LEU A 43 1.24 -7.29 3.07
N ALA A 44 2.37 -6.99 2.45
CA ALA A 44 2.47 -6.82 0.99
C ALA A 44 2.03 -8.08 0.23
N GLU A 45 2.49 -9.26 0.68
CA GLU A 45 2.06 -10.55 0.12
C GLU A 45 0.54 -10.75 0.21
N LEU A 46 -0.03 -10.52 1.41
CA LEU A 46 -1.45 -10.76 1.66
C LEU A 46 -2.34 -9.78 0.88
N VAL A 47 -1.95 -8.52 0.79
CA VAL A 47 -2.72 -7.51 0.04
C VAL A 47 -2.69 -7.84 -1.45
N SER A 48 -1.53 -8.12 -2.01
CA SER A 48 -1.40 -8.51 -3.41
C SER A 48 -2.22 -9.76 -3.73
N ALA A 49 -2.15 -10.78 -2.88
CA ALA A 49 -2.94 -12.01 -3.05
C ALA A 49 -4.45 -11.75 -2.99
N LYS A 50 -4.91 -10.92 -2.05
CA LYS A 50 -6.35 -10.60 -1.88
C LYS A 50 -6.91 -9.72 -2.99
N THR A 51 -6.09 -8.90 -3.60
CA THR A 51 -6.49 -8.02 -4.71
C THR A 51 -6.21 -8.61 -6.08
N GLY A 52 -5.73 -9.86 -6.15
CA GLY A 52 -5.37 -10.49 -7.43
C GLY A 52 -4.24 -9.76 -8.16
N GLY A 53 -3.38 -9.02 -7.43
CA GLY A 53 -2.29 -8.23 -7.97
C GLY A 53 -2.69 -6.81 -8.40
N GLU A 54 -3.95 -6.42 -8.22
CA GLU A 54 -4.39 -5.04 -8.53
C GLU A 54 -3.78 -3.99 -7.60
N PHE A 55 -3.39 -4.40 -6.40
CA PHE A 55 -2.67 -3.56 -5.45
C PHE A 55 -1.35 -4.23 -5.05
N THR A 56 -0.25 -3.50 -5.17
CA THR A 56 1.09 -3.98 -4.83
C THR A 56 1.84 -3.00 -3.92
N MET A 57 2.81 -3.50 -3.18
CA MET A 57 3.64 -2.69 -2.28
C MET A 57 5.12 -2.90 -2.63
N ASN A 58 5.77 -1.83 -3.06
CA ASN A 58 7.20 -1.81 -3.37
C ASN A 58 7.99 -1.40 -2.11
N ILE A 59 8.59 -2.37 -1.44
CA ILE A 59 9.28 -2.15 -0.16
C ILE A 59 10.73 -1.74 -0.40
N SER A 60 11.07 -0.53 0.02
CA SER A 60 12.43 0.01 -0.05
C SER A 60 13.12 -0.04 1.31
N TYR A 61 14.21 -0.76 1.39
CA TYR A 61 15.01 -0.92 2.61
C TYR A 61 16.09 0.15 2.71
N GLY A 62 15.77 1.27 3.37
CA GLY A 62 16.68 2.39 3.61
C GLY A 62 16.94 3.30 2.40
N GLY A 63 16.26 3.04 1.27
CA GLY A 63 16.46 3.82 0.05
C GLY A 63 15.65 5.11 -0.04
N LEU A 64 14.50 5.17 0.62
CA LEU A 64 13.58 6.32 0.53
C LEU A 64 13.78 7.33 1.66
N SER A 65 14.00 6.88 2.89
CA SER A 65 14.19 7.77 4.04
C SER A 65 14.98 7.10 5.16
N LYS A 66 15.51 7.93 6.06
CA LYS A 66 16.12 7.48 7.31
C LYS A 66 15.07 7.35 8.42
N ASN A 67 15.47 6.75 9.54
CA ASN A 67 14.58 6.44 10.66
C ASN A 67 13.83 7.65 11.26
N LYS A 68 14.39 8.85 11.18
CA LYS A 68 13.77 10.09 11.69
C LYS A 68 13.05 10.92 10.62
N GLU A 69 13.08 10.49 9.38
CA GLU A 69 12.56 11.21 8.22
C GLU A 69 11.26 10.61 7.66
N ASN A 70 10.87 9.43 8.13
CA ASN A 70 9.72 8.69 7.59
C ASN A 70 8.40 9.48 7.66
N LEU A 71 8.12 10.16 8.78
CA LEU A 71 6.89 10.96 8.90
C LEU A 71 6.93 12.20 8.00
N ASP A 72 8.09 12.81 7.81
CA ASP A 72 8.23 13.95 6.90
C ASP A 72 7.98 13.52 5.47
N GLY A 73 8.57 12.39 5.06
CA GLY A 73 8.38 11.83 3.73
C GLY A 73 6.92 11.55 3.39
N ILE A 74 6.16 10.94 4.32
CA ILE A 74 4.72 10.71 4.15
C ILE A 74 3.98 12.06 4.07
N SER A 75 4.32 13.02 4.94
CA SER A 75 3.60 14.30 5.00
C SER A 75 3.72 15.13 3.73
N ILE A 76 4.81 14.97 2.98
CA ILE A 76 5.02 15.65 1.70
C ILE A 76 4.67 14.75 0.48
N GLY A 77 4.18 13.54 0.71
CA GLY A 77 3.81 12.62 -0.36
C GLY A 77 5.00 12.01 -1.13
N ALA A 78 6.18 11.90 -0.50
CA ALA A 78 7.34 11.28 -1.13
C ALA A 78 7.20 9.75 -1.28
N PHE A 79 6.37 9.13 -0.50
CA PHE A 79 5.96 7.72 -0.55
C PHE A 79 4.66 7.54 0.24
N GLU A 80 3.94 6.46 -0.07
CA GLU A 80 2.56 6.25 0.41
C GLU A 80 2.51 5.62 1.80
N MET A 81 3.52 4.85 2.18
CA MET A 81 3.57 4.14 3.46
C MET A 81 4.99 4.11 4.04
N ALA A 82 5.08 4.06 5.36
CA ALA A 82 6.35 3.83 6.05
C ALA A 82 6.21 2.99 7.30
N GLN A 83 7.24 2.21 7.57
CA GLN A 83 7.45 1.57 8.87
C GLN A 83 8.37 2.45 9.71
N PHE A 84 7.95 2.79 10.93
CA PHE A 84 8.76 3.59 11.84
C PHE A 84 8.56 3.18 13.31
N CYS A 85 9.50 3.55 14.16
CA CYS A 85 9.37 3.47 15.60
C CYS A 85 8.87 4.81 16.14
N ALA A 86 7.81 4.78 16.97
CA ALA A 86 7.17 5.97 17.51
C ALA A 86 8.13 6.89 18.26
N GLY A 87 9.07 6.33 19.03
CA GLY A 87 10.05 7.08 19.80
C GLY A 87 10.99 7.97 18.97
N TYR A 88 11.19 7.67 17.69
CA TYR A 88 12.00 8.52 16.81
C TYR A 88 11.30 9.81 16.38
N HIS A 89 9.98 9.90 16.59
CA HIS A 89 9.13 10.99 16.13
C HIS A 89 8.41 11.71 17.30
N ARG A 90 8.93 11.57 18.51
CA ARG A 90 8.35 12.17 19.73
C ARG A 90 8.21 13.69 19.66
N ASP A 91 9.14 14.35 19.02
CA ASP A 91 9.16 15.79 18.79
C ASP A 91 8.07 16.26 17.82
N LYS A 92 7.71 15.40 16.87
CA LYS A 92 6.69 15.69 15.84
C LYS A 92 5.29 15.31 16.27
N ASN A 93 5.14 14.17 16.93
CA ASN A 93 3.86 13.69 17.42
C ASN A 93 4.02 12.91 18.73
N ARG A 94 3.70 13.55 19.84
CA ARG A 94 3.81 12.91 21.15
C ARG A 94 2.80 11.79 21.39
N VAL A 95 1.64 11.83 20.71
CA VAL A 95 0.57 10.85 20.92
C VAL A 95 0.99 9.47 20.46
N VAL A 96 1.76 9.34 19.37
CA VAL A 96 2.20 8.03 18.88
C VAL A 96 3.14 7.32 19.85
N THR A 97 3.80 8.05 20.77
CA THR A 97 4.70 7.44 21.76
C THR A 97 3.97 6.67 22.84
N VAL A 98 2.64 6.78 22.94
CA VAL A 98 1.84 5.97 23.89
C VAL A 98 2.00 4.48 23.58
N LEU A 99 2.23 4.11 22.31
CA LEU A 99 2.43 2.73 21.90
C LEU A 99 3.74 2.12 22.40
N GLU A 100 4.66 2.92 22.92
CA GLU A 100 5.95 2.48 23.48
C GLU A 100 5.96 2.51 25.02
N LEU A 101 4.83 2.83 25.64
CA LEU A 101 4.73 2.80 27.09
C LEU A 101 4.76 1.35 27.59
N PRO A 102 5.46 1.08 28.69
CA PRO A 102 5.40 -0.23 29.33
C PRO A 102 4.00 -0.51 29.86
N PHE A 103 3.66 -1.77 30.00
CA PHE A 103 2.41 -2.24 30.60
C PHE A 103 1.12 -1.90 29.85
N LEU A 104 1.17 -1.84 28.51
CA LEU A 104 -0.02 -1.65 27.65
C LEU A 104 -0.94 -2.87 27.57
N GLY A 105 -0.70 -3.91 28.36
CA GLY A 105 -1.50 -5.14 28.35
C GLY A 105 -1.22 -6.08 27.17
N VAL A 106 -0.15 -5.86 26.41
CA VAL A 106 0.32 -6.77 25.38
C VAL A 106 1.18 -7.82 26.05
N GLU A 107 0.62 -8.99 26.31
CA GLU A 107 1.30 -10.05 27.07
C GLU A 107 2.23 -10.89 26.20
N THR A 108 1.89 -11.11 24.93
CA THR A 108 2.73 -11.84 23.96
C THR A 108 2.36 -11.47 22.52
N LEU A 109 3.33 -11.61 21.65
CA LEU A 109 3.12 -11.67 20.20
C LEU A 109 2.96 -13.13 19.77
#